data_fd45301f48908679944a1c5d0277a594
#
_entry.id   fd45301f48908679944a1c5d0277a594
#
_cell.length_a   1.000
_cell.length_b   1.000
_cell.length_c   1.000
_cell.angle_alpha   90.00
_cell.angle_beta   90.00
_cell.angle_gamma   90.00
#
_symmetry.space_group_name_H-M   'P 1'
#
loop_
_entity.id
_entity.type
_entity.pdbx_description
1 polymer ?
#
loop_
_entity_poly.entity_id
_entity_poly.type
_entity_poly.pdbx_seq_one_letter_code
_entity_poly.pdbx_strand_id
1 'polypeptide(L)'
;MTLIRSYFELKIHERYSRQKILALQDKKFRKILKFAYKNSKFYHDLYVSNGIDEKDLDTIELEKIPTVDKNNIMQHFNDVLTVDDLKIKELLEFIDESKNPNDLFKNKYHVIHTSGSSGKVGIFVYTKKEWDNFYPYITKLFNFKFKKNKAAFIGATGGHFTGNSFISWSEKGPIRLFCKSLILDVNEPIDEIIRKLNDFQPDILGGYFNILIILAKKQEQGLLKIKPKFLTNCGEGVNQKDKEYITKIFNTSMSNLYGFAECVVCGFGKDEYGGIYFMDDISLIEVKENHILLTNLFNKTEPIIRYRIDDYVKIKNDEKKILPFTLVEDIIGRVEFVIWFENNEGEMDFIHPLVFTDFYVKGLDKLQIAIKSKTSFEFRAVITSNNTEEIKKNIAKKLDTLLSEKKFTNVKYEIKIVDNLSVDKKTGKFKLIVQE
;
A
#
# COMPACT_ATOMS: atom_id res chain seq x y z
N MET A 1 0.63 -17.75 19.60
CA MET A 1 2.03 -18.26 19.67
C MET A 1 2.92 -17.73 18.54
N THR A 2 2.40 -17.54 17.32
CA THR A 2 3.17 -17.05 16.16
C THR A 2 3.63 -15.59 16.33
N LEU A 3 2.78 -14.67 16.77
CA LEU A 3 3.10 -13.25 16.94
C LEU A 3 4.25 -13.00 17.94
N ILE A 4 4.18 -13.62 19.11
CA ILE A 4 5.21 -13.49 20.15
C ILE A 4 6.57 -14.03 19.64
N ARG A 5 6.55 -15.17 18.98
CA ARG A 5 7.75 -15.76 18.38
C ARG A 5 8.35 -14.82 17.32
N SER A 6 7.55 -14.32 16.39
CA SER A 6 8.03 -13.41 15.34
C SER A 6 8.56 -12.10 15.92
N TYR A 7 7.98 -11.60 17.01
CA TYR A 7 8.50 -10.43 17.73
C TYR A 7 9.91 -10.69 18.31
N PHE A 8 10.12 -11.83 18.98
CA PHE A 8 11.44 -12.16 19.49
C PHE A 8 12.46 -12.44 18.39
N GLU A 9 12.05 -13.09 17.30
CA GLU A 9 12.90 -13.30 16.12
C GLU A 9 13.36 -11.94 15.55
N LEU A 10 12.45 -10.96 15.39
CA LEU A 10 12.80 -9.62 14.96
C LEU A 10 13.82 -8.96 15.90
N LYS A 11 13.60 -9.04 17.22
CA LYS A 11 14.55 -8.48 18.21
C LYS A 11 15.92 -9.14 18.19
N ILE A 12 16.00 -10.40 17.85
CA ILE A 12 17.25 -11.12 17.65
C ILE A 12 17.92 -10.67 16.35
N HIS A 13 17.15 -10.54 15.25
CA HIS A 13 17.68 -10.11 13.95
C HIS A 13 18.24 -8.67 14.01
N GLU A 14 17.65 -7.76 14.77
CA GLU A 14 18.16 -6.40 14.99
C GLU A 14 19.57 -6.38 15.61
N ARG A 15 19.98 -7.46 16.29
CA ARG A 15 21.30 -7.59 16.93
C ARG A 15 22.31 -8.34 16.09
N TYR A 16 21.92 -8.81 14.90
CA TYR A 16 22.85 -9.51 14.02
C TYR A 16 23.85 -8.57 13.38
N SER A 17 24.99 -9.09 12.93
CA SER A 17 25.82 -8.35 11.99
C SER A 17 25.17 -8.28 10.62
N ARG A 18 25.56 -7.27 9.80
CA ARG A 18 25.10 -7.17 8.42
C ARG A 18 25.30 -8.47 7.63
N GLN A 19 26.46 -9.08 7.76
CA GLN A 19 26.76 -10.36 7.09
C GLN A 19 25.79 -11.48 7.51
N LYS A 20 25.44 -11.53 8.79
CA LYS A 20 24.50 -12.54 9.29
C LYS A 20 23.07 -12.31 8.78
N ILE A 21 22.64 -11.05 8.61
CA ILE A 21 21.34 -10.71 7.99
C ILE A 21 21.34 -11.12 6.52
N LEU A 22 22.39 -10.82 5.77
CA LEU A 22 22.48 -11.21 4.36
C LEU A 22 22.46 -12.74 4.19
N ALA A 23 23.18 -13.47 5.03
CA ALA A 23 23.14 -14.93 5.02
C ALA A 23 21.76 -15.50 5.38
N LEU A 24 21.04 -14.86 6.33
CA LEU A 24 19.67 -15.22 6.66
C LEU A 24 18.70 -14.93 5.50
N GLN A 25 18.84 -13.78 4.86
CA GLN A 25 18.06 -13.37 3.69
C GLN A 25 18.26 -14.36 2.54
N ASP A 26 19.50 -14.67 2.17
CA ASP A 26 19.81 -15.65 1.11
C ASP A 26 19.22 -17.02 1.44
N LYS A 27 19.42 -17.51 2.67
CA LYS A 27 18.81 -18.79 3.11
C LYS A 27 17.29 -18.81 2.96
N LYS A 28 16.59 -17.71 3.32
CA LYS A 28 15.14 -17.60 3.16
C LYS A 28 14.75 -17.49 1.68
N PHE A 29 15.54 -16.76 0.91
CA PHE A 29 15.35 -16.64 -0.53
C PHE A 29 15.46 -18.00 -1.23
N ARG A 30 16.52 -18.78 -0.99
CA ARG A 30 16.66 -20.13 -1.55
C ARG A 30 15.49 -21.02 -1.17
N LYS A 31 14.99 -20.89 0.07
CA LYS A 31 13.85 -21.66 0.55
C LYS A 31 12.55 -21.32 -0.19
N ILE A 32 12.24 -20.02 -0.41
CA ILE A 32 11.00 -19.63 -1.13
C ILE A 32 11.13 -19.97 -2.62
N LEU A 33 12.31 -19.81 -3.22
CA LEU A 33 12.61 -20.15 -4.60
C LEU A 33 12.32 -21.63 -4.89
N LYS A 34 12.90 -22.53 -4.06
CA LYS A 34 12.65 -23.98 -4.16
C LYS A 34 11.18 -24.35 -3.90
N PHE A 35 10.57 -23.67 -2.94
CA PHE A 35 9.17 -23.92 -2.64
C PHE A 35 8.28 -23.53 -3.83
N ALA A 36 8.50 -22.39 -4.44
CA ALA A 36 7.76 -21.93 -5.62
C ALA A 36 7.99 -22.85 -6.82
N TYR A 37 9.22 -23.28 -7.08
CA TYR A 37 9.55 -24.25 -8.13
C TYR A 37 8.73 -25.56 -7.99
N LYS A 38 8.59 -26.06 -6.76
CA LYS A 38 7.92 -27.33 -6.49
C LYS A 38 6.39 -27.26 -6.45
N ASN A 39 5.83 -26.11 -6.07
CA ASN A 39 4.42 -26.02 -5.71
C ASN A 39 3.63 -25.01 -6.55
N SER A 40 4.29 -24.15 -7.34
CA SER A 40 3.63 -23.22 -8.25
C SER A 40 3.91 -23.64 -9.69
N LYS A 41 2.88 -23.98 -10.44
CA LYS A 41 3.01 -24.34 -11.85
C LYS A 41 3.64 -23.20 -12.67
N PHE A 42 3.25 -21.95 -12.40
CA PHE A 42 3.81 -20.78 -13.07
C PHE A 42 5.33 -20.66 -12.89
N TYR A 43 5.81 -20.73 -11.63
CA TYR A 43 7.25 -20.60 -11.37
C TYR A 43 8.04 -21.81 -11.86
N HIS A 44 7.47 -23.00 -11.79
CA HIS A 44 8.08 -24.19 -12.36
C HIS A 44 8.31 -24.00 -13.88
N ASP A 45 7.26 -23.68 -14.61
CA ASP A 45 7.31 -23.53 -16.07
C ASP A 45 8.22 -22.36 -16.48
N LEU A 46 8.17 -21.23 -15.72
CA LEU A 46 9.02 -20.07 -15.94
C LEU A 46 10.51 -20.42 -15.80
N TYR A 47 10.88 -21.17 -14.77
CA TYR A 47 12.29 -21.50 -14.52
C TYR A 47 12.78 -22.56 -15.51
N VAL A 48 12.02 -23.61 -15.77
CA VAL A 48 12.38 -24.64 -16.75
C VAL A 48 12.54 -24.05 -18.16
N SER A 49 11.63 -23.15 -18.57
CA SER A 49 11.74 -22.48 -19.89
C SER A 49 12.95 -21.55 -20.02
N ASN A 50 13.55 -21.12 -18.88
CA ASN A 50 14.78 -20.35 -18.83
C ASN A 50 16.03 -21.22 -18.54
N GLY A 51 15.90 -22.57 -18.63
CA GLY A 51 17.01 -23.50 -18.45
C GLY A 51 17.47 -23.65 -16.99
N ILE A 52 16.60 -23.35 -16.03
CA ILE A 52 16.89 -23.44 -14.58
C ILE A 52 16.25 -24.73 -14.02
N ASP A 53 17.07 -25.66 -13.58
CA ASP A 53 16.64 -26.90 -12.95
C ASP A 53 16.62 -26.80 -11.41
N GLU A 54 15.97 -27.77 -10.75
CA GLU A 54 15.91 -27.82 -9.29
C GLU A 54 17.30 -27.78 -8.62
N LYS A 55 18.28 -28.46 -9.23
CA LYS A 55 19.67 -28.53 -8.72
C LYS A 55 20.37 -27.17 -8.73
N ASP A 56 19.95 -26.25 -9.59
CA ASP A 56 20.56 -24.93 -9.73
C ASP A 56 20.09 -23.96 -8.63
N LEU A 57 18.91 -24.19 -8.04
CA LEU A 57 18.23 -23.27 -7.13
C LEU A 57 19.01 -22.99 -5.83
N ASP A 58 19.98 -23.82 -5.46
CA ASP A 58 20.84 -23.58 -4.30
C ASP A 58 21.95 -22.57 -4.57
N THR A 59 22.42 -22.48 -5.83
CA THR A 59 23.66 -21.76 -6.17
C THR A 59 23.48 -20.74 -7.27
N ILE A 60 22.34 -20.74 -7.99
CA ILE A 60 22.08 -19.80 -9.09
C ILE A 60 22.24 -18.37 -8.61
N GLU A 61 22.91 -17.56 -9.42
CA GLU A 61 23.03 -16.12 -9.21
C GLU A 61 21.67 -15.44 -9.30
N LEU A 62 21.42 -14.47 -8.41
CA LEU A 62 20.13 -13.77 -8.31
C LEU A 62 19.69 -13.18 -9.66
N GLU A 63 20.63 -12.58 -10.39
CA GLU A 63 20.41 -11.91 -11.67
C GLU A 63 19.94 -12.86 -12.77
N LYS A 64 20.26 -14.13 -12.71
CA LYS A 64 19.86 -15.16 -13.69
C LYS A 64 18.42 -15.64 -13.49
N ILE A 65 17.81 -15.36 -12.34
CA ILE A 65 16.43 -15.71 -12.06
C ILE A 65 15.49 -14.73 -12.78
N PRO A 66 14.53 -15.21 -13.58
CA PRO A 66 13.59 -14.33 -14.30
C PRO A 66 12.84 -13.37 -13.40
N THR A 67 12.59 -12.16 -13.88
CA THR A 67 11.73 -11.17 -13.22
C THR A 67 10.29 -11.34 -13.68
N VAL A 68 9.36 -10.97 -12.80
CA VAL A 68 7.92 -10.94 -13.08
C VAL A 68 7.34 -9.57 -12.79
N ASP A 69 6.20 -9.27 -13.37
CA ASP A 69 5.43 -8.06 -13.11
C ASP A 69 3.97 -8.38 -12.79
N LYS A 70 3.20 -7.35 -12.54
CA LYS A 70 1.76 -7.47 -12.24
C LYS A 70 0.99 -8.18 -13.36
N ASN A 71 1.34 -7.93 -14.62
CA ASN A 71 0.66 -8.56 -15.75
C ASN A 71 0.95 -10.06 -15.80
N ASN A 72 2.21 -10.46 -15.62
CA ASN A 72 2.59 -11.87 -15.57
C ASN A 72 1.81 -12.61 -14.47
N ILE A 73 1.81 -12.06 -13.25
CA ILE A 73 1.15 -12.68 -12.10
C ILE A 73 -0.37 -12.77 -12.32
N MET A 74 -1.01 -11.68 -12.74
CA MET A 74 -2.48 -11.66 -12.91
C MET A 74 -2.96 -12.51 -14.09
N GLN A 75 -2.21 -12.62 -15.18
CA GLN A 75 -2.54 -13.48 -16.31
C GLN A 75 -2.47 -14.97 -15.95
N HIS A 76 -1.54 -15.34 -15.07
CA HIS A 76 -1.29 -16.71 -14.65
C HIS A 76 -1.68 -16.95 -13.18
N PHE A 77 -2.56 -16.14 -12.61
CA PHE A 77 -2.83 -16.08 -11.17
C PHE A 77 -3.08 -17.46 -10.56
N ASN A 78 -3.95 -18.27 -11.17
CA ASN A 78 -4.27 -19.61 -10.64
C ASN A 78 -3.07 -20.58 -10.67
N ASP A 79 -2.12 -20.39 -11.60
CA ASP A 79 -0.91 -21.19 -11.72
C ASP A 79 0.22 -20.67 -10.79
N VAL A 80 0.15 -19.40 -10.36
CA VAL A 80 1.05 -18.81 -9.36
C VAL A 80 0.76 -19.39 -7.97
N LEU A 81 -0.52 -19.60 -7.65
CA LEU A 81 -0.93 -20.13 -6.35
C LEU A 81 -0.38 -21.53 -6.09
N THR A 82 -0.03 -21.78 -4.85
CA THR A 82 0.49 -23.09 -4.36
C THR A 82 -0.57 -23.92 -3.65
N VAL A 83 -1.81 -23.48 -3.71
CA VAL A 83 -2.97 -24.12 -3.07
C VAL A 83 -4.12 -24.24 -4.08
N ASP A 84 -4.87 -25.34 -3.99
CA ASP A 84 -5.93 -25.66 -4.98
C ASP A 84 -7.28 -25.02 -4.67
N ASP A 85 -7.48 -24.56 -3.44
CA ASP A 85 -8.73 -24.03 -2.92
C ASP A 85 -8.96 -22.55 -3.22
N LEU A 86 -8.12 -21.92 -4.04
CA LEU A 86 -8.21 -20.52 -4.47
C LEU A 86 -8.34 -20.42 -5.99
N LYS A 87 -9.27 -19.58 -6.46
CA LYS A 87 -9.41 -19.23 -7.87
C LYS A 87 -9.66 -17.73 -8.01
N ILE A 88 -9.02 -17.10 -8.99
CA ILE A 88 -9.11 -15.64 -9.20
C ILE A 88 -10.56 -15.15 -9.32
N LYS A 89 -11.43 -15.91 -10.01
CA LYS A 89 -12.83 -15.55 -10.17
C LYS A 89 -13.55 -15.43 -8.83
N GLU A 90 -13.37 -16.43 -7.93
CA GLU A 90 -13.99 -16.44 -6.60
C GLU A 90 -13.45 -15.30 -5.71
N LEU A 91 -12.15 -14.96 -5.87
CA LEU A 91 -11.53 -13.87 -5.13
C LEU A 91 -12.01 -12.50 -5.60
N LEU A 92 -12.22 -12.32 -6.91
CA LEU A 92 -12.81 -11.09 -7.47
C LEU A 92 -14.25 -10.91 -6.99
N GLU A 93 -15.06 -11.97 -7.01
CA GLU A 93 -16.43 -11.96 -6.49
C GLU A 93 -16.43 -11.62 -4.99
N PHE A 94 -15.52 -12.21 -4.22
CA PHE A 94 -15.38 -11.92 -2.79
C PHE A 94 -15.05 -10.45 -2.49
N ILE A 95 -14.11 -9.83 -3.19
CA ILE A 95 -13.76 -8.40 -2.96
C ILE A 95 -14.85 -7.45 -3.45
N ASP A 96 -15.69 -7.87 -4.40
CA ASP A 96 -16.85 -7.08 -4.85
C ASP A 96 -17.99 -7.14 -3.83
N GLU A 97 -18.22 -8.27 -3.20
CA GLU A 97 -19.31 -8.51 -2.25
C GLU A 97 -18.96 -8.04 -0.83
N SER A 98 -17.77 -8.38 -0.33
CA SER A 98 -17.32 -8.01 1.01
C SER A 98 -16.65 -6.64 1.02
N LYS A 99 -17.23 -5.74 1.83
CA LYS A 99 -16.63 -4.42 2.12
C LYS A 99 -15.98 -4.36 3.51
N ASN A 100 -16.12 -5.40 4.30
CA ASN A 100 -15.50 -5.48 5.62
C ASN A 100 -14.07 -6.02 5.50
N PRO A 101 -13.03 -5.21 5.78
CA PRO A 101 -11.62 -5.60 5.65
C PRO A 101 -11.21 -6.76 6.57
N ASN A 102 -12.07 -7.10 7.53
CA ASN A 102 -11.86 -8.20 8.47
C ASN A 102 -12.45 -9.53 8.00
N ASP A 103 -13.18 -9.54 6.88
CA ASP A 103 -13.68 -10.79 6.34
C ASP A 103 -12.55 -11.57 5.71
N LEU A 104 -12.60 -12.87 5.91
CA LEU A 104 -11.61 -13.77 5.36
C LEU A 104 -12.25 -14.68 4.32
N PHE A 105 -11.66 -14.76 3.16
CA PHE A 105 -12.08 -15.71 2.16
C PHE A 105 -11.93 -17.15 2.71
N LYS A 106 -13.01 -17.93 2.65
CA LYS A 106 -13.10 -19.28 3.21
C LYS A 106 -12.68 -19.35 4.71
N ASN A 107 -12.87 -18.26 5.48
CA ASN A 107 -12.41 -18.13 6.88
C ASN A 107 -10.91 -18.41 7.10
N LYS A 108 -10.11 -18.36 6.06
CA LYS A 108 -8.71 -18.80 6.05
C LYS A 108 -7.75 -17.73 5.50
N TYR A 109 -8.16 -16.98 4.48
CA TYR A 109 -7.29 -16.13 3.72
C TYR A 109 -7.66 -14.66 3.83
N HIS A 110 -6.65 -13.83 4.07
CA HIS A 110 -6.72 -12.41 3.76
C HIS A 110 -6.56 -12.25 2.25
N VAL A 111 -7.47 -11.53 1.64
CA VAL A 111 -7.43 -11.18 0.22
C VAL A 111 -7.27 -9.68 0.13
N ILE A 112 -6.15 -9.24 -0.40
CA ILE A 112 -5.83 -7.82 -0.54
C ILE A 112 -5.84 -7.47 -2.01
N HIS A 113 -6.39 -6.34 -2.37
CA HIS A 113 -6.32 -5.85 -3.72
C HIS A 113 -5.58 -4.52 -3.82
N THR A 114 -4.90 -4.32 -4.94
CA THR A 114 -4.37 -3.02 -5.31
C THR A 114 -5.37 -2.29 -6.17
N SER A 115 -5.20 -0.98 -6.21
CA SER A 115 -5.86 -0.14 -7.19
C SER A 115 -5.53 -0.56 -8.62
N GLY A 116 -6.50 -0.45 -9.48
CA GLY A 116 -6.32 -0.64 -10.91
C GLY A 116 -5.63 0.53 -11.64
N SER A 117 -4.79 1.33 -11.01
CA SER A 117 -4.14 2.49 -11.64
C SER A 117 -3.32 2.16 -12.90
N SER A 118 -2.92 0.89 -13.06
CA SER A 118 -2.32 0.35 -14.28
C SER A 118 -3.30 -0.42 -15.18
N GLY A 119 -4.61 -0.33 -14.88
CA GLY A 119 -5.67 -0.99 -15.65
C GLY A 119 -6.07 -2.38 -15.17
N LYS A 120 -5.29 -3.02 -14.31
CA LYS A 120 -5.64 -4.33 -13.74
C LYS A 120 -5.57 -4.28 -12.23
N VAL A 121 -6.63 -4.77 -11.56
CA VAL A 121 -6.61 -5.01 -10.12
C VAL A 121 -5.57 -6.10 -9.83
N GLY A 122 -4.61 -5.83 -8.96
CA GLY A 122 -3.74 -6.85 -8.40
C GLY A 122 -4.44 -7.47 -7.20
N ILE A 123 -4.46 -8.78 -7.10
CA ILE A 123 -4.96 -9.52 -5.95
C ILE A 123 -3.78 -10.21 -5.29
N PHE A 124 -3.71 -10.13 -3.97
CA PHE A 124 -2.66 -10.76 -3.18
C PHE A 124 -3.27 -11.48 -2.00
N VAL A 125 -2.86 -12.72 -1.78
CA VAL A 125 -3.47 -13.62 -0.82
C VAL A 125 -2.47 -14.07 0.23
N TYR A 126 -2.92 -14.04 1.48
CA TYR A 126 -2.13 -14.48 2.64
C TYR A 126 -2.97 -15.38 3.53
N THR A 127 -2.42 -16.46 4.03
CA THR A 127 -3.02 -17.14 5.18
C THR A 127 -2.97 -16.24 6.42
N LYS A 128 -3.81 -16.50 7.42
CA LYS A 128 -3.73 -15.80 8.72
C LYS A 128 -2.32 -15.80 9.30
N LYS A 129 -1.60 -16.92 9.17
CA LYS A 129 -0.24 -17.05 9.71
C LYS A 129 0.77 -16.19 8.95
N GLU A 130 0.67 -16.13 7.64
CA GLU A 130 1.51 -15.28 6.80
C GLU A 130 1.23 -13.80 7.09
N TRP A 131 -0.03 -13.43 7.22
CA TRP A 131 -0.46 -12.07 7.58
C TRP A 131 0.05 -11.64 8.96
N ASP A 132 -0.09 -12.51 9.95
CA ASP A 132 0.34 -12.24 11.32
C ASP A 132 1.86 -12.01 11.45
N ASN A 133 2.68 -12.48 10.50
CA ASN A 133 4.12 -12.25 10.51
C ASN A 133 4.51 -10.77 10.29
N PHE A 134 3.62 -9.93 9.77
CA PHE A 134 3.91 -8.51 9.60
C PHE A 134 3.76 -7.68 10.88
N TYR A 135 2.92 -8.10 11.84
CA TYR A 135 2.64 -7.31 13.04
C TYR A 135 3.84 -6.98 13.93
N PRO A 136 4.83 -7.85 14.11
CA PRO A 136 6.02 -7.50 14.90
C PRO A 136 6.72 -6.24 14.41
N TYR A 137 6.71 -6.01 13.09
CA TYR A 137 7.38 -4.85 12.47
C TYR A 137 6.67 -3.54 12.76
N ILE A 138 5.36 -3.56 13.01
CA ILE A 138 4.60 -2.38 13.48
C ILE A 138 5.05 -1.94 14.87
N THR A 139 5.51 -2.85 15.71
CA THR A 139 6.01 -2.45 17.04
C THR A 139 7.18 -1.47 16.97
N LYS A 140 7.84 -1.38 15.81
CA LYS A 140 8.89 -0.38 15.54
C LYS A 140 8.34 1.02 15.35
N LEU A 141 7.09 1.16 14.91
CA LEU A 141 6.42 2.46 14.77
C LEU A 141 6.24 3.14 16.13
N PHE A 142 6.16 2.35 17.20
CA PHE A 142 5.81 2.84 18.52
C PHE A 142 6.83 2.39 19.56
N ASN A 143 7.19 3.27 20.47
CA ASN A 143 7.79 2.86 21.72
C ASN A 143 6.70 2.20 22.57
N PHE A 144 6.54 0.89 22.43
CA PHE A 144 5.56 0.12 23.17
C PHE A 144 5.84 0.23 24.68
N LYS A 145 5.10 1.10 25.33
CA LYS A 145 4.93 1.02 26.79
C LYS A 145 3.65 0.22 27.02
N PHE A 146 3.61 -0.61 28.07
CA PHE A 146 2.47 -1.47 28.46
C PHE A 146 1.18 -0.70 28.81
N LYS A 147 0.91 0.40 28.12
CA LYS A 147 -0.28 1.23 28.25
C LYS A 147 -1.11 1.11 26.97
N LYS A 148 -2.40 0.99 27.09
CA LYS A 148 -3.32 0.98 25.94
C LYS A 148 -3.25 2.31 25.21
N ASN A 149 -2.78 2.28 23.94
CA ASN A 149 -2.67 3.44 23.09
C ASN A 149 -3.94 3.61 22.26
N LYS A 150 -4.24 4.85 21.89
CA LYS A 150 -5.30 5.19 20.93
C LYS A 150 -4.62 5.47 19.57
N ALA A 151 -4.91 4.68 18.56
CA ALA A 151 -4.38 4.87 17.21
C ALA A 151 -5.51 5.28 16.26
N ALA A 152 -5.36 6.41 15.58
CA ALA A 152 -6.21 6.80 14.47
C ALA A 152 -5.47 6.57 13.15
N PHE A 153 -6.18 6.02 12.17
CA PHE A 153 -5.68 5.83 10.82
C PHE A 153 -6.67 6.44 9.83
N ILE A 154 -6.17 7.24 8.90
CA ILE A 154 -6.96 7.84 7.83
C ILE A 154 -6.43 7.33 6.48
N GLY A 155 -7.27 6.61 5.77
CA GLY A 155 -6.91 6.00 4.49
C GLY A 155 -8.13 5.50 3.73
N ALA A 156 -7.92 4.79 2.61
CA ALA A 156 -9.01 4.16 1.89
C ALA A 156 -9.65 3.06 2.74
N THR A 157 -10.98 3.11 2.89
CA THR A 157 -11.79 2.11 3.59
C THR A 157 -12.82 1.50 2.61
N GLY A 158 -13.78 0.72 3.08
CA GLY A 158 -14.84 0.17 2.23
C GLY A 158 -14.38 -0.94 1.29
N GLY A 159 -13.30 -1.66 1.65
CA GLY A 159 -12.78 -2.79 0.90
C GLY A 159 -11.52 -3.39 1.53
N HIS A 160 -10.95 -4.37 0.84
CA HIS A 160 -9.79 -5.12 1.28
C HIS A 160 -8.46 -4.45 0.88
N PHE A 161 -8.32 -3.14 1.20
CA PHE A 161 -7.07 -2.40 0.98
C PHE A 161 -6.04 -2.75 2.05
N THR A 162 -4.76 -2.78 1.67
CA THR A 162 -3.66 -3.22 2.55
C THR A 162 -3.67 -2.54 3.91
N GLY A 163 -3.68 -1.20 3.96
CA GLY A 163 -3.65 -0.44 5.20
C GLY A 163 -4.89 -0.66 6.07
N ASN A 164 -6.07 -0.60 5.44
CA ASN A 164 -7.35 -0.82 6.11
C ASN A 164 -7.43 -2.23 6.71
N SER A 165 -7.17 -3.26 5.89
CA SER A 165 -7.21 -4.66 6.34
C SER A 165 -6.18 -4.94 7.44
N PHE A 166 -5.01 -4.32 7.35
CA PHE A 166 -3.95 -4.51 8.32
C PHE A 166 -4.30 -3.90 9.68
N ILE A 167 -4.82 -2.68 9.71
CA ILE A 167 -5.18 -2.01 10.96
C ILE A 167 -6.45 -2.60 11.56
N SER A 168 -7.47 -2.88 10.74
CA SER A 168 -8.71 -3.49 11.20
C SER A 168 -8.50 -4.87 11.82
N TRP A 169 -7.61 -5.68 11.27
CA TRP A 169 -7.28 -6.99 11.81
C TRP A 169 -6.63 -6.92 13.20
N SER A 170 -5.90 -5.82 13.50
CA SER A 170 -5.31 -5.60 14.83
C SER A 170 -6.35 -5.57 15.96
N GLU A 171 -7.59 -5.22 15.65
CA GLU A 171 -8.70 -5.19 16.62
C GLU A 171 -9.21 -6.59 17.00
N LYS A 172 -8.98 -7.60 16.16
CA LYS A 172 -9.39 -9.00 16.42
C LYS A 172 -8.32 -9.83 17.14
N GLY A 173 -7.06 -9.41 17.10
CA GLY A 173 -5.94 -10.14 17.67
C GLY A 173 -5.55 -9.73 19.09
N PRO A 174 -4.45 -10.27 19.63
CA PRO A 174 -3.91 -9.89 20.94
C PRO A 174 -3.56 -8.40 21.05
N ILE A 175 -3.31 -7.72 19.91
CA ILE A 175 -2.94 -6.30 19.84
C ILE A 175 -4.05 -5.41 20.40
N ARG A 176 -5.32 -5.81 20.29
CA ARG A 176 -6.46 -5.09 20.87
C ARG A 176 -6.33 -4.78 22.38
N LEU A 177 -5.55 -5.58 23.08
CA LEU A 177 -5.28 -5.36 24.51
C LEU A 177 -4.41 -4.11 24.74
N PHE A 178 -3.61 -3.73 23.74
CA PHE A 178 -2.63 -2.66 23.81
C PHE A 178 -2.99 -1.45 22.94
N CYS A 179 -3.99 -1.58 22.05
CA CYS A 179 -4.39 -0.52 21.14
C CYS A 179 -5.92 -0.45 21.03
N LYS A 180 -6.46 0.78 21.02
CA LYS A 180 -7.82 1.09 20.57
C LYS A 180 -7.69 1.82 19.25
N SER A 181 -8.30 1.33 18.19
CA SER A 181 -8.21 1.90 16.85
C SER A 181 -9.41 2.77 16.51
N LEU A 182 -9.18 3.82 15.72
CA LEU A 182 -10.17 4.59 15.01
C LEU A 182 -9.74 4.61 13.54
N ILE A 183 -10.54 4.03 12.65
CA ILE A 183 -10.28 4.01 11.22
C ILE A 183 -11.27 4.97 10.57
N LEU A 184 -10.75 5.92 9.80
CA LEU A 184 -11.53 6.93 9.10
C LEU A 184 -11.28 6.82 7.60
N ASP A 185 -12.36 6.93 6.82
CA ASP A 185 -12.23 7.02 5.37
C ASP A 185 -11.67 8.38 4.98
N VAL A 186 -10.65 8.38 4.13
CA VAL A 186 -10.06 9.61 3.60
C VAL A 186 -11.07 10.41 2.75
N ASN A 187 -12.17 9.77 2.33
CA ASN A 187 -13.27 10.38 1.58
C ASN A 187 -14.38 10.95 2.46
N GLU A 188 -14.33 10.75 3.78
CA GLU A 188 -15.27 11.45 4.65
C GLU A 188 -15.06 12.97 4.55
N PRO A 189 -16.11 13.79 4.72
CA PRO A 189 -15.96 15.26 4.82
C PRO A 189 -14.91 15.60 5.88
N ILE A 190 -14.02 16.55 5.56
CA ILE A 190 -12.90 16.89 6.44
C ILE A 190 -13.36 17.31 7.84
N ASP A 191 -14.51 17.99 7.95
CA ASP A 191 -15.03 18.40 9.26
C ASP A 191 -15.47 17.24 10.13
N GLU A 192 -16.00 16.17 9.52
CA GLU A 192 -16.33 14.93 10.22
C GLU A 192 -15.08 14.21 10.71
N ILE A 193 -14.03 14.17 9.89
CA ILE A 193 -12.71 13.63 10.27
C ILE A 193 -12.17 14.41 11.48
N ILE A 194 -12.21 15.73 11.42
CA ILE A 194 -11.74 16.63 12.50
C ILE A 194 -12.54 16.38 13.78
N ARG A 195 -13.87 16.34 13.70
CA ARG A 195 -14.76 16.08 14.85
C ARG A 195 -14.41 14.74 15.51
N LYS A 196 -14.34 13.66 14.72
CA LYS A 196 -14.02 12.32 15.22
C LYS A 196 -12.64 12.25 15.85
N LEU A 197 -11.63 12.91 15.27
CA LEU A 197 -10.28 12.99 15.84
C LEU A 197 -10.24 13.79 17.13
N ASN A 198 -10.96 14.92 17.20
CA ASN A 198 -11.07 15.73 18.42
C ASN A 198 -11.72 14.95 19.57
N ASP A 199 -12.76 14.14 19.29
CA ASP A 199 -13.41 13.30 20.28
C ASP A 199 -12.54 12.11 20.70
N PHE A 200 -11.81 11.53 19.75
CA PHE A 200 -11.01 10.33 19.99
C PHE A 200 -9.70 10.62 20.70
N GLN A 201 -9.04 11.77 20.43
CA GLN A 201 -7.74 12.17 21.00
C GLN A 201 -6.69 11.06 20.82
N PRO A 202 -6.19 10.82 19.59
CA PRO A 202 -5.25 9.75 19.31
C PRO A 202 -3.88 10.00 19.93
N ASP A 203 -3.24 8.96 20.49
CA ASP A 203 -1.82 8.93 20.82
C ASP A 203 -0.95 8.76 19.57
N ILE A 204 -1.50 8.08 18.55
CA ILE A 204 -0.85 7.75 17.29
C ILE A 204 -1.78 8.18 16.18
N LEU A 205 -1.27 9.01 15.27
CA LEU A 205 -1.99 9.42 14.07
C LEU A 205 -1.26 8.90 12.84
N GLY A 206 -1.91 7.99 12.11
CA GLY A 206 -1.41 7.40 10.88
C GLY A 206 -2.29 7.75 9.69
N GLY A 207 -1.70 7.77 8.51
CA GLY A 207 -2.44 7.97 7.27
C GLY A 207 -1.53 8.27 6.08
N TYR A 208 -2.14 8.64 4.98
CA TYR A 208 -1.43 9.12 3.82
C TYR A 208 -0.74 10.46 4.08
N PHE A 209 0.36 10.73 3.41
CA PHE A 209 1.13 11.94 3.64
C PHE A 209 0.31 13.22 3.40
N ASN A 210 -0.48 13.24 2.32
CA ASN A 210 -1.30 14.38 1.95
C ASN A 210 -2.39 14.68 2.99
N ILE A 211 -3.04 13.67 3.58
CA ILE A 211 -4.03 13.91 4.64
C ILE A 211 -3.35 14.47 5.90
N LEU A 212 -2.13 14.01 6.24
CA LEU A 212 -1.39 14.55 7.38
C LEU A 212 -1.06 16.03 7.19
N ILE A 213 -0.74 16.48 5.96
CA ILE A 213 -0.55 17.91 5.62
C ILE A 213 -1.83 18.70 5.87
N ILE A 214 -2.96 18.19 5.41
CA ILE A 214 -4.28 18.85 5.57
C ILE A 214 -4.62 18.96 7.05
N LEU A 215 -4.45 17.89 7.81
CA LEU A 215 -4.70 17.89 9.26
C LEU A 215 -3.77 18.85 10.01
N ALA A 216 -2.51 18.96 9.60
CA ALA A 216 -1.59 19.95 10.17
C ALA A 216 -2.08 21.38 9.94
N LYS A 217 -2.57 21.70 8.73
CA LYS A 217 -3.18 23.03 8.45
C LYS A 217 -4.43 23.27 9.31
N LYS A 218 -5.28 22.27 9.52
CA LYS A 218 -6.46 22.37 10.37
C LYS A 218 -6.12 22.50 11.87
N GLN A 219 -5.02 21.87 12.30
CA GLN A 219 -4.45 22.04 13.65
C GLN A 219 -3.92 23.48 13.84
N GLU A 220 -3.20 24.02 12.87
CA GLU A 220 -2.68 25.40 12.91
C GLU A 220 -3.81 26.43 12.95
N GLN A 221 -4.94 26.17 12.24
CA GLN A 221 -6.15 26.99 12.29
C GLN A 221 -6.94 26.85 13.59
N GLY A 222 -6.54 25.95 14.50
CA GLY A 222 -7.24 25.69 15.78
C GLY A 222 -8.54 24.90 15.65
N LEU A 223 -8.86 24.38 14.46
CA LEU A 223 -10.04 23.53 14.22
C LEU A 223 -9.79 22.10 14.71
N LEU A 224 -8.64 21.51 14.39
CA LEU A 224 -8.17 20.26 14.97
C LEU A 224 -7.42 20.57 16.28
N LYS A 225 -7.69 19.80 17.35
CA LYS A 225 -7.15 20.01 18.70
C LYS A 225 -6.67 18.69 19.29
N ILE A 226 -5.66 18.08 18.69
CA ILE A 226 -5.11 16.79 19.14
C ILE A 226 -3.62 16.95 19.48
N LYS A 227 -3.08 16.01 20.27
CA LYS A 227 -1.66 15.96 20.63
C LYS A 227 -1.12 14.55 20.48
N PRO A 228 -0.96 14.07 19.25
CA PRO A 228 -0.41 12.74 19.01
C PRO A 228 1.04 12.68 19.48
N LYS A 229 1.43 11.54 20.03
CA LYS A 229 2.81 11.27 20.45
C LYS A 229 3.66 10.78 19.28
N PHE A 230 3.01 10.22 18.26
CA PHE A 230 3.65 9.67 17.07
C PHE A 230 2.78 9.94 15.85
N LEU A 231 3.45 10.29 14.76
CA LEU A 231 2.86 10.33 13.42
C LEU A 231 3.43 9.19 12.59
N THR A 232 2.63 8.65 11.68
CA THR A 232 3.12 7.66 10.72
C THR A 232 2.53 7.93 9.35
N ASN A 233 3.40 8.06 8.36
CA ASN A 233 3.02 8.08 6.96
C ASN A 233 3.04 6.65 6.41
N CYS A 234 2.09 6.33 5.53
CA CYS A 234 2.08 5.09 4.75
C CYS A 234 1.47 5.33 3.37
N GLY A 235 1.97 4.60 2.38
CA GLY A 235 1.40 4.57 1.03
C GLY A 235 1.73 5.74 0.13
N GLU A 236 2.39 6.79 0.62
CA GLU A 236 2.80 7.95 -0.17
C GLU A 236 4.24 8.36 0.09
N GLY A 237 4.87 8.96 -0.93
CA GLY A 237 6.17 9.58 -0.79
C GLY A 237 6.17 10.78 0.15
N VAL A 238 7.31 11.07 0.73
CA VAL A 238 7.49 12.15 1.70
C VAL A 238 8.28 13.29 1.09
N ASN A 239 7.72 14.50 1.13
CA ASN A 239 8.44 15.72 0.87
C ASN A 239 9.03 16.24 2.19
N GLN A 240 10.33 16.50 2.24
CA GLN A 240 11.03 16.89 3.46
C GLN A 240 10.50 18.19 4.07
N LYS A 241 10.20 19.19 3.24
CA LYS A 241 9.66 20.49 3.69
C LYS A 241 8.31 20.34 4.37
N ASP A 242 7.43 19.53 3.77
CA ASP A 242 6.09 19.27 4.31
C ASP A 242 6.17 18.40 5.56
N LYS A 243 7.11 17.45 5.63
CA LYS A 243 7.39 16.66 6.83
C LYS A 243 7.81 17.54 8.00
N GLU A 244 8.71 18.48 7.77
CA GLU A 244 9.15 19.46 8.78
C GLU A 244 7.98 20.33 9.27
N TYR A 245 7.12 20.77 8.36
CA TYR A 245 5.90 21.50 8.70
C TYR A 245 4.98 20.68 9.59
N ILE A 246 4.64 19.44 9.19
CA ILE A 246 3.74 18.54 9.94
C ILE A 246 4.31 18.29 11.34
N THR A 247 5.58 17.90 11.44
CA THR A 247 6.22 17.56 12.71
C THR A 247 6.31 18.75 13.65
N LYS A 248 6.52 19.97 13.12
CA LYS A 248 6.49 21.22 13.88
C LYS A 248 5.11 21.50 14.45
N ILE A 249 4.05 21.41 13.62
CA ILE A 249 2.67 21.71 14.03
C ILE A 249 2.19 20.76 15.11
N PHE A 250 2.44 19.46 14.98
CA PHE A 250 2.05 18.46 15.98
C PHE A 250 3.05 18.31 17.13
N ASN A 251 4.21 18.99 17.04
CA ASN A 251 5.31 18.90 18.00
C ASN A 251 5.70 17.45 18.31
N THR A 252 5.88 16.64 17.27
CA THR A 252 6.21 15.21 17.39
C THR A 252 6.96 14.71 16.16
N SER A 253 7.66 13.58 16.29
CA SER A 253 8.35 12.93 15.19
C SER A 253 7.38 12.16 14.27
N MET A 254 7.78 11.97 13.02
CA MET A 254 7.05 11.18 12.03
C MET A 254 7.87 9.99 11.56
N SER A 255 7.26 8.82 11.62
CA SER A 255 7.80 7.62 10.98
C SER A 255 7.20 7.41 9.60
N ASN A 256 7.92 6.66 8.77
CA ASN A 256 7.52 6.33 7.42
C ASN A 256 7.46 4.81 7.28
N LEU A 257 6.30 4.27 6.91
CA LEU A 257 6.10 2.85 6.66
C LEU A 257 6.08 2.60 5.15
N TYR A 258 7.02 1.81 4.69
CA TYR A 258 7.11 1.40 3.30
C TYR A 258 6.62 -0.03 3.14
N GLY A 259 5.63 -0.22 2.27
CA GLY A 259 5.02 -1.52 2.03
C GLY A 259 4.07 -1.51 0.84
N PHE A 260 3.65 -2.69 0.44
CA PHE A 260 2.83 -2.95 -0.74
C PHE A 260 1.77 -4.02 -0.43
N ALA A 261 0.84 -4.23 -1.33
CA ALA A 261 -0.05 -5.40 -1.24
C ALA A 261 0.73 -6.71 -1.41
N GLU A 262 1.80 -6.70 -2.18
CA GLU A 262 2.74 -7.80 -2.43
C GLU A 262 3.59 -8.18 -1.21
N CYS A 263 3.83 -7.21 -0.32
CA CYS A 263 4.54 -7.39 0.95
C CYS A 263 4.21 -6.22 1.88
N VAL A 264 3.30 -6.44 2.80
CA VAL A 264 2.59 -5.42 3.59
C VAL A 264 3.53 -4.46 4.33
N VAL A 265 4.66 -4.96 4.81
CA VAL A 265 5.71 -4.16 5.47
C VAL A 265 7.05 -4.58 4.89
N CYS A 266 7.68 -3.68 4.15
CA CYS A 266 8.98 -3.91 3.52
C CYS A 266 10.08 -3.01 4.09
N GLY A 267 9.72 -1.87 4.66
CA GLY A 267 10.68 -0.89 5.15
C GLY A 267 10.08 0.03 6.20
N PHE A 268 10.97 0.65 6.95
CA PHE A 268 10.60 1.50 8.06
C PHE A 268 11.59 2.63 8.26
N GLY A 269 11.10 3.86 8.27
CA GLY A 269 11.88 5.09 8.45
C GLY A 269 11.54 5.83 9.74
N LYS A 270 12.55 6.42 10.37
CA LYS A 270 12.46 7.39 11.46
C LYS A 270 13.47 8.49 11.25
N ASP A 271 13.24 9.66 11.84
CA ASP A 271 14.19 10.79 11.76
C ASP A 271 15.60 10.41 12.22
N GLU A 272 15.72 9.59 13.29
CA GLU A 272 17.00 9.10 13.80
C GLU A 272 17.79 8.24 12.81
N TYR A 273 17.09 7.55 11.88
CA TYR A 273 17.72 6.71 10.86
C TYR A 273 18.25 7.55 9.69
N GLY A 274 17.63 8.69 9.42
CA GLY A 274 17.96 9.53 8.27
C GLY A 274 17.62 8.89 6.91
N GLY A 275 16.64 8.02 6.88
CA GLY A 275 16.15 7.28 5.72
C GLY A 275 15.26 6.12 6.15
N ILE A 276 15.05 5.16 5.24
CA ILE A 276 14.24 3.96 5.46
C ILE A 276 15.14 2.74 5.50
N TYR A 277 15.05 1.95 6.57
CA TYR A 277 15.64 0.60 6.59
C TYR A 277 14.68 -0.39 5.95
N PHE A 278 15.14 -1.12 4.95
CA PHE A 278 14.41 -2.28 4.42
C PHE A 278 14.41 -3.42 5.44
N MET A 279 13.35 -4.19 5.48
CA MET A 279 13.24 -5.34 6.35
C MET A 279 13.85 -6.57 5.67
N ASP A 280 15.20 -6.61 5.58
CA ASP A 280 15.97 -7.65 4.87
C ASP A 280 15.74 -9.05 5.43
N ASP A 281 15.14 -9.17 6.59
CA ASP A 281 14.81 -10.46 7.21
C ASP A 281 13.45 -11.04 6.77
N ILE A 282 12.60 -10.25 6.09
CA ILE A 282 11.29 -10.68 5.56
C ILE A 282 11.11 -10.41 4.06
N SER A 283 11.94 -9.56 3.49
CA SER A 283 11.92 -9.24 2.07
C SER A 283 13.34 -9.17 1.51
N LEU A 284 13.46 -9.46 0.22
CA LEU A 284 14.65 -9.16 -0.57
C LEU A 284 14.25 -8.09 -1.59
N ILE A 285 14.85 -6.91 -1.50
CA ILE A 285 14.60 -5.79 -2.40
C ILE A 285 15.89 -5.49 -3.16
N GLU A 286 15.87 -5.74 -4.47
CA GLU A 286 16.94 -5.35 -5.38
C GLU A 286 16.65 -3.94 -5.90
N VAL A 287 17.52 -3.00 -5.61
CA VAL A 287 17.42 -1.63 -6.12
C VAL A 287 18.05 -1.56 -7.50
N LYS A 288 17.28 -1.16 -8.50
CA LYS A 288 17.71 -0.94 -9.89
C LYS A 288 17.64 0.56 -10.19
N GLU A 289 18.10 0.96 -11.37
CA GLU A 289 18.21 2.38 -11.75
C GLU A 289 16.90 3.15 -11.66
N ASN A 290 15.77 2.54 -12.05
CA ASN A 290 14.46 3.21 -12.15
C ASN A 290 13.27 2.37 -11.57
N HIS A 291 13.57 1.27 -10.89
CA HIS A 291 12.58 0.40 -10.26
C HIS A 291 13.24 -0.45 -9.18
N ILE A 292 12.43 -1.18 -8.44
CA ILE A 292 12.91 -2.22 -7.53
C ILE A 292 12.36 -3.59 -7.95
N LEU A 293 13.06 -4.66 -7.54
CA LEU A 293 12.55 -6.03 -7.63
C LEU A 293 12.33 -6.55 -6.22
N LEU A 294 11.09 -6.92 -5.92
CA LEU A 294 10.67 -7.40 -4.61
C LEU A 294 10.56 -8.92 -4.59
N THR A 295 11.14 -9.56 -3.58
CA THR A 295 10.84 -10.94 -3.21
C THR A 295 10.31 -10.98 -1.78
N ASN A 296 9.10 -11.51 -1.59
CA ASN A 296 8.52 -11.78 -0.29
C ASN A 296 9.05 -13.13 0.23
N LEU A 297 9.81 -13.11 1.33
CA LEU A 297 10.57 -14.28 1.80
C LEU A 297 9.74 -15.31 2.60
N PHE A 298 8.46 -15.07 2.79
CA PHE A 298 7.64 -15.97 3.61
C PHE A 298 6.21 -16.24 3.10
N ASN A 299 5.68 -15.44 2.17
CA ASN A 299 4.39 -15.77 1.54
C ASN A 299 4.57 -16.99 0.63
N LYS A 300 4.00 -18.09 1.06
CA LYS A 300 4.02 -19.35 0.33
C LYS A 300 2.74 -19.57 -0.46
N THR A 301 1.63 -19.02 0.00
CA THR A 301 0.31 -19.15 -0.62
C THR A 301 0.31 -18.58 -2.02
N GLU A 302 0.89 -17.40 -2.17
CA GLU A 302 1.13 -16.69 -3.44
C GLU A 302 2.58 -16.19 -3.43
N PRO A 303 3.54 -17.00 -3.91
CA PRO A 303 4.94 -16.58 -3.95
C PRO A 303 5.12 -15.35 -4.86
N ILE A 304 5.78 -14.33 -4.33
CA ILE A 304 6.19 -13.12 -5.05
C ILE A 304 7.71 -13.12 -5.10
N ILE A 305 8.28 -13.37 -6.27
CA ILE A 305 9.73 -13.53 -6.45
C ILE A 305 10.20 -12.65 -7.61
N ARG A 306 11.15 -11.74 -7.31
CA ARG A 306 11.70 -10.75 -8.24
C ARG A 306 10.62 -9.97 -8.99
N TYR A 307 9.61 -9.56 -8.26
CA TYR A 307 8.45 -8.81 -8.78
C TYR A 307 8.82 -7.33 -8.93
N ARG A 308 8.60 -6.80 -10.13
CA ARG A 308 8.91 -5.41 -10.48
C ARG A 308 7.90 -4.45 -9.88
N ILE A 309 8.42 -3.45 -9.19
CA ILE A 309 7.69 -2.29 -8.67
C ILE A 309 8.39 -1.03 -9.18
N ASP A 310 7.63 -0.15 -9.81
CA ASP A 310 8.16 1.06 -10.46
C ASP A 310 8.37 2.21 -9.45
N ASP A 311 9.01 1.91 -8.32
CA ASP A 311 9.43 2.89 -7.34
C ASP A 311 10.92 3.22 -7.53
N TYR A 312 11.23 4.52 -7.46
CA TYR A 312 12.60 4.99 -7.49
C TYR A 312 13.16 5.06 -6.07
N VAL A 313 14.24 4.32 -5.85
CA VAL A 313 14.89 4.20 -4.55
C VAL A 313 16.39 4.35 -4.71
N LYS A 314 17.06 5.03 -3.78
CA LYS A 314 18.51 5.09 -3.70
C LYS A 314 19.02 4.44 -2.43
N ILE A 315 20.01 3.55 -2.57
CA ILE A 315 20.76 3.02 -1.43
C ILE A 315 21.56 4.15 -0.80
N LYS A 316 21.49 4.25 0.53
CA LYS A 316 22.22 5.23 1.32
C LYS A 316 23.36 4.57 2.08
N ASN A 317 24.50 5.27 2.18
CA ASN A 317 25.56 4.84 3.07
C ASN A 317 25.10 4.96 4.54
N ASP A 318 25.11 3.84 5.26
CA ASP A 318 24.69 3.77 6.66
C ASP A 318 25.87 4.03 7.60
N GLU A 319 26.18 5.31 7.82
CA GLU A 319 27.24 5.72 8.73
C GLU A 319 26.90 5.38 10.20
N LYS A 320 25.62 5.47 10.56
CA LYS A 320 25.14 5.28 11.94
C LYS A 320 25.02 3.80 12.33
N LYS A 321 24.80 2.92 11.37
CA LYS A 321 24.64 1.45 11.58
C LYS A 321 23.67 1.10 12.72
N ILE A 322 22.55 1.81 12.81
CA ILE A 322 21.55 1.63 13.88
C ILE A 322 20.89 0.24 13.78
N LEU A 323 20.61 -0.22 12.56
CA LEU A 323 20.07 -1.54 12.28
C LEU A 323 20.96 -2.26 11.26
N PRO A 324 20.99 -3.60 11.28
CA PRO A 324 21.83 -4.37 10.34
C PRO A 324 21.18 -4.56 8.96
N PHE A 325 20.22 -3.74 8.62
CA PHE A 325 19.41 -3.78 7.39
C PHE A 325 19.90 -2.78 6.33
N THR A 326 19.44 -2.92 5.11
CA THR A 326 19.75 -1.98 4.02
C THR A 326 19.09 -0.63 4.28
N LEU A 327 19.88 0.43 4.39
CA LEU A 327 19.38 1.80 4.48
C LEU A 327 19.22 2.39 3.09
N VAL A 328 18.08 3.04 2.84
CA VAL A 328 17.80 3.80 1.62
C VAL A 328 17.40 5.23 1.96
N GLU A 329 17.51 6.13 0.98
CA GLU A 329 16.95 7.48 1.10
C GLU A 329 15.43 7.41 1.29
N ASP A 330 14.81 8.51 1.78
CA ASP A 330 13.36 8.60 1.81
C ASP A 330 12.81 8.43 0.39
N ILE A 331 11.83 7.55 0.25
CA ILE A 331 11.26 7.23 -1.05
C ILE A 331 10.37 8.38 -1.47
N ILE A 332 10.78 9.03 -2.55
CA ILE A 332 9.95 9.98 -3.27
C ILE A 332 9.00 9.16 -4.13
N GLY A 333 7.94 8.65 -3.52
CA GLY A 333 6.90 7.91 -4.23
C GLY A 333 6.23 8.78 -5.30
N ARG A 334 5.23 8.24 -5.98
CA ARG A 334 4.40 9.01 -6.91
C ARG A 334 3.75 10.16 -6.14
N VAL A 335 4.24 11.39 -6.35
CA VAL A 335 3.62 12.61 -5.80
C VAL A 335 2.38 12.88 -6.65
N GLU A 336 1.25 12.37 -6.24
CA GLU A 336 -0.04 12.70 -6.84
C GLU A 336 -0.67 13.86 -6.08
N PHE A 337 -1.19 14.83 -6.83
CA PHE A 337 -1.79 16.02 -6.23
C PHE A 337 -3.20 15.72 -5.73
N VAL A 338 -3.50 16.17 -4.51
CA VAL A 338 -4.87 16.19 -3.97
C VAL A 338 -5.77 17.04 -4.87
N ILE A 339 -6.95 16.54 -5.18
CA ILE A 339 -7.92 17.24 -6.03
C ILE A 339 -8.84 18.07 -5.13
N TRP A 340 -8.79 19.40 -5.28
CA TRP A 340 -9.63 20.32 -4.51
C TRP A 340 -10.86 20.71 -5.30
N PHE A 341 -12.03 20.55 -4.67
CA PHE A 341 -13.30 21.05 -5.20
C PHE A 341 -13.98 21.97 -4.18
N GLU A 342 -14.81 22.87 -4.69
CA GLU A 342 -15.66 23.76 -3.91
C GLU A 342 -17.04 23.11 -3.76
N ASN A 343 -17.55 22.98 -2.53
CA ASN A 343 -18.88 22.44 -2.26
C ASN A 343 -19.98 23.50 -2.45
N ASN A 344 -21.26 23.14 -2.26
CA ASN A 344 -22.41 24.06 -2.41
C ASN A 344 -22.40 25.24 -1.43
N GLU A 345 -21.64 25.14 -0.35
CA GLU A 345 -21.53 26.17 0.68
C GLU A 345 -20.34 27.12 0.41
N GLY A 346 -19.62 26.91 -0.71
CA GLY A 346 -18.42 27.68 -1.07
C GLY A 346 -17.17 27.25 -0.32
N GLU A 347 -17.21 26.14 0.41
CA GLU A 347 -16.06 25.62 1.14
C GLU A 347 -15.23 24.68 0.25
N MET A 348 -13.92 24.72 0.45
CA MET A 348 -13.00 23.84 -0.26
C MET A 348 -12.79 22.54 0.53
N ASP A 349 -13.15 21.41 -0.08
CA ASP A 349 -12.79 20.09 0.38
C ASP A 349 -12.07 19.34 -0.77
N PHE A 350 -11.56 18.14 -0.52
CA PHE A 350 -10.69 17.43 -1.45
C PHE A 350 -11.14 16.01 -1.72
N ILE A 351 -10.74 15.50 -2.89
CA ILE A 351 -10.73 14.05 -3.17
C ILE A 351 -9.28 13.57 -3.19
N HIS A 352 -9.01 12.54 -2.39
CA HIS A 352 -7.68 11.95 -2.33
C HIS A 352 -7.39 11.15 -3.62
N PRO A 353 -6.20 11.28 -4.26
CA PRO A 353 -5.88 10.59 -5.51
C PRO A 353 -6.04 9.07 -5.46
N LEU A 354 -5.76 8.46 -4.32
CA LEU A 354 -5.90 7.02 -4.13
C LEU A 354 -7.34 6.52 -4.34
N VAL A 355 -8.35 7.36 -4.20
CA VAL A 355 -9.73 7.01 -4.55
C VAL A 355 -9.84 6.61 -6.02
N PHE A 356 -9.16 7.34 -6.89
CA PHE A 356 -9.13 7.03 -8.31
C PHE A 356 -8.13 5.93 -8.65
N THR A 357 -7.06 5.76 -7.88
CA THR A 357 -6.19 4.60 -8.04
C THR A 357 -6.93 3.31 -7.65
N ASP A 358 -7.85 3.40 -6.69
CA ASP A 358 -8.66 2.28 -6.20
C ASP A 358 -10.00 2.13 -6.92
N PHE A 359 -10.22 2.92 -7.99
CA PHE A 359 -11.46 2.96 -8.73
C PHE A 359 -11.58 1.77 -9.69
N TYR A 360 -12.25 0.71 -9.24
CA TYR A 360 -12.48 -0.49 -10.03
C TYR A 360 -13.89 -0.52 -10.63
N VAL A 361 -13.97 -0.73 -11.94
CA VAL A 361 -15.19 -1.07 -12.67
C VAL A 361 -14.85 -2.17 -13.66
N LYS A 362 -15.66 -3.23 -13.70
CA LYS A 362 -15.46 -4.33 -14.65
C LYS A 362 -15.46 -3.83 -16.09
N GLY A 363 -14.39 -4.09 -16.84
CA GLY A 363 -14.21 -3.63 -18.22
C GLY A 363 -13.49 -2.28 -18.35
N LEU A 364 -13.23 -1.56 -17.26
CA LEU A 364 -12.33 -0.41 -17.23
C LEU A 364 -10.88 -0.91 -17.20
N ASP A 365 -10.05 -0.48 -18.16
CA ASP A 365 -8.61 -0.82 -18.24
C ASP A 365 -7.76 0.23 -17.57
N LYS A 366 -7.90 1.49 -17.97
CA LYS A 366 -7.13 2.62 -17.44
C LYS A 366 -8.03 3.84 -17.26
N LEU A 367 -7.65 4.71 -16.33
CA LEU A 367 -8.35 5.97 -16.13
C LEU A 367 -7.38 7.14 -15.92
N GLN A 368 -7.88 8.35 -16.20
CA GLN A 368 -7.20 9.61 -15.91
C GLN A 368 -8.26 10.67 -15.58
N ILE A 369 -7.97 11.49 -14.57
CA ILE A 369 -8.82 12.58 -14.13
C ILE A 369 -8.25 13.90 -14.65
N ALA A 370 -8.97 14.61 -15.50
CA ALA A 370 -8.59 15.94 -15.95
C ALA A 370 -9.45 17.01 -15.24
N ILE A 371 -8.82 17.79 -14.37
CA ILE A 371 -9.49 18.85 -13.63
C ILE A 371 -9.71 20.04 -14.54
N LYS A 372 -10.96 20.45 -14.69
CA LYS A 372 -11.36 21.58 -15.54
C LYS A 372 -11.61 22.86 -14.74
N SER A 373 -12.15 22.71 -13.53
CA SER A 373 -12.43 23.84 -12.62
C SER A 373 -12.54 23.37 -11.19
N LYS A 374 -12.80 24.28 -10.26
CA LYS A 374 -13.12 23.96 -8.86
C LYS A 374 -14.41 23.15 -8.66
N THR A 375 -15.24 23.01 -9.70
CA THR A 375 -16.54 22.34 -9.65
C THR A 375 -16.74 21.38 -10.82
N SER A 376 -15.69 21.03 -11.57
CA SER A 376 -15.84 20.10 -12.70
C SER A 376 -14.56 19.38 -13.07
N PHE A 377 -14.72 18.13 -13.54
CA PHE A 377 -13.63 17.32 -14.06
C PHE A 377 -14.10 16.39 -15.18
N GLU A 378 -13.14 15.86 -15.91
CA GLU A 378 -13.35 14.86 -16.95
C GLU A 378 -12.73 13.53 -16.49
N PHE A 379 -13.52 12.47 -16.52
CA PHE A 379 -13.07 11.10 -16.26
C PHE A 379 -12.77 10.43 -17.61
N ARG A 380 -11.50 10.26 -17.93
CA ARG A 380 -11.04 9.60 -19.15
C ARG A 380 -10.86 8.11 -18.85
N ALA A 381 -11.47 7.27 -19.67
CA ALA A 381 -11.44 5.82 -19.49
C ALA A 381 -10.97 5.12 -20.76
N VAL A 382 -10.01 4.21 -20.61
CA VAL A 382 -9.70 3.16 -21.60
C VAL A 382 -10.45 1.91 -21.17
N ILE A 383 -11.18 1.29 -22.08
CA ILE A 383 -12.01 0.11 -21.78
C ILE A 383 -11.60 -1.10 -22.62
N THR A 384 -11.80 -2.30 -22.05
CA THR A 384 -11.45 -3.58 -22.71
C THR A 384 -12.64 -4.32 -23.30
N SER A 385 -13.86 -3.77 -23.15
CA SER A 385 -15.09 -4.41 -23.57
C SER A 385 -15.90 -3.52 -24.51
N ASN A 386 -16.63 -4.12 -25.44
CA ASN A 386 -17.52 -3.41 -26.36
C ASN A 386 -18.82 -2.89 -25.70
N ASN A 387 -19.09 -3.25 -24.43
CA ASN A 387 -20.27 -2.79 -23.70
C ASN A 387 -20.05 -1.42 -23.05
N THR A 388 -19.78 -0.42 -23.87
CA THR A 388 -19.42 0.93 -23.45
C THR A 388 -20.45 1.59 -22.52
N GLU A 389 -21.74 1.42 -22.82
CA GLU A 389 -22.82 2.08 -22.06
C GLU A 389 -22.97 1.52 -20.64
N GLU A 390 -22.83 0.21 -20.47
CA GLU A 390 -22.85 -0.43 -19.15
C GLU A 390 -21.65 0.01 -18.30
N ILE A 391 -20.46 0.06 -18.92
CA ILE A 391 -19.24 0.50 -18.22
C ILE A 391 -19.38 1.97 -17.79
N LYS A 392 -19.85 2.87 -18.69
CA LYS A 392 -20.12 4.27 -18.34
C LYS A 392 -21.12 4.38 -17.19
N LYS A 393 -22.21 3.61 -17.21
CA LYS A 393 -23.21 3.60 -16.14
C LYS A 393 -22.61 3.16 -14.80
N ASN A 394 -21.75 2.15 -14.80
CA ASN A 394 -21.09 1.69 -13.58
C ASN A 394 -20.04 2.69 -13.07
N ILE A 395 -19.31 3.36 -13.97
CA ILE A 395 -18.41 4.48 -13.61
C ILE A 395 -19.22 5.60 -12.98
N ALA A 396 -20.30 6.06 -13.65
CA ALA A 396 -21.16 7.12 -13.16
C ALA A 396 -21.71 6.82 -11.76
N LYS A 397 -22.24 5.61 -11.56
CA LYS A 397 -22.76 5.19 -10.24
C LYS A 397 -21.70 5.32 -9.13
N LYS A 398 -20.45 4.94 -9.39
CA LYS A 398 -19.36 5.07 -8.39
C LYS A 398 -18.96 6.52 -8.16
N LEU A 399 -18.90 7.34 -9.23
CA LEU A 399 -18.60 8.76 -9.11
C LEU A 399 -19.71 9.51 -8.35
N ASP A 400 -20.99 9.21 -8.63
CA ASP A 400 -22.12 9.80 -7.93
C ASP A 400 -22.07 9.45 -6.43
N THR A 401 -21.77 8.20 -6.09
CA THR A 401 -21.60 7.78 -4.70
C THR A 401 -20.47 8.57 -4.02
N LEU A 402 -19.29 8.62 -4.64
CA LEU A 402 -18.13 9.37 -4.13
C LEU A 402 -18.45 10.86 -3.90
N LEU A 403 -19.03 11.51 -4.90
CA LEU A 403 -19.38 12.93 -4.82
C LEU A 403 -20.45 13.21 -3.76
N SER A 404 -21.44 12.30 -3.64
CA SER A 404 -22.47 12.39 -2.60
C SER A 404 -21.90 12.24 -1.19
N GLU A 405 -21.04 11.26 -0.96
CA GLU A 405 -20.37 11.03 0.33
C GLU A 405 -19.52 12.23 0.76
N LYS A 406 -18.88 12.90 -0.21
CA LYS A 406 -18.10 14.13 -0.02
C LYS A 406 -18.95 15.41 0.03
N LYS A 407 -20.27 15.33 -0.12
CA LYS A 407 -21.18 16.49 -0.22
C LYS A 407 -20.89 17.43 -1.41
N PHE A 408 -20.29 16.90 -2.48
CA PHE A 408 -19.98 17.62 -3.71
C PHE A 408 -21.13 17.55 -4.72
N THR A 409 -22.36 17.90 -4.31
CA THR A 409 -23.55 17.80 -5.17
C THR A 409 -23.56 18.81 -6.33
N ASN A 410 -22.69 19.82 -6.29
CA ASN A 410 -22.49 20.84 -7.33
C ASN A 410 -21.33 20.48 -8.30
N VAL A 411 -20.52 19.47 -7.96
CA VAL A 411 -19.40 19.07 -8.83
C VAL A 411 -19.91 18.23 -9.98
N LYS A 412 -19.60 18.65 -11.20
CA LYS A 412 -20.00 18.00 -12.45
C LYS A 412 -18.83 17.22 -13.03
N TYR A 413 -19.14 16.11 -13.70
CA TYR A 413 -18.15 15.34 -14.43
C TYR A 413 -18.64 14.90 -15.80
N GLU A 414 -17.71 14.65 -16.70
CA GLU A 414 -17.93 14.03 -18.00
C GLU A 414 -17.13 12.75 -18.11
N ILE A 415 -17.73 11.64 -18.59
CA ILE A 415 -17.02 10.38 -18.83
C ILE A 415 -16.67 10.28 -20.31
N LYS A 416 -15.37 10.32 -20.63
CA LYS A 416 -14.86 10.14 -21.98
C LYS A 416 -14.17 8.80 -22.14
N ILE A 417 -14.64 8.02 -23.09
CA ILE A 417 -13.92 6.83 -23.53
C ILE A 417 -12.87 7.28 -24.55
N VAL A 418 -11.65 6.86 -24.32
CA VAL A 418 -10.48 7.20 -25.15
C VAL A 418 -9.67 5.96 -25.47
N ASP A 419 -8.99 5.95 -26.61
CA ASP A 419 -8.12 4.83 -26.99
C ASP A 419 -6.83 4.84 -26.16
N ASN A 420 -6.32 6.02 -25.80
CA ASN A 420 -5.10 6.20 -25.01
C ASN A 420 -5.23 7.38 -24.07
N LEU A 421 -4.58 7.28 -22.90
CA LEU A 421 -4.49 8.36 -21.93
C LEU A 421 -3.32 9.30 -22.26
N SER A 422 -3.48 10.58 -21.89
CA SER A 422 -2.43 11.58 -22.11
C SER A 422 -1.24 11.37 -21.18
N VAL A 423 -0.04 11.63 -21.68
CA VAL A 423 1.18 11.70 -20.91
C VAL A 423 1.68 13.14 -20.79
N ASP A 424 2.43 13.45 -19.77
CA ASP A 424 3.07 14.75 -19.60
C ASP A 424 4.03 15.02 -20.77
N LYS A 425 3.78 16.08 -21.53
CA LYS A 425 4.53 16.40 -22.77
C LYS A 425 6.02 16.70 -22.53
N LYS A 426 6.40 17.12 -21.31
CA LYS A 426 7.79 17.43 -20.96
C LYS A 426 8.57 16.22 -20.48
N THR A 427 7.91 15.33 -19.75
CA THR A 427 8.58 14.20 -19.09
C THR A 427 8.29 12.86 -19.73
N GLY A 428 7.27 12.76 -20.59
CA GLY A 428 6.76 11.51 -21.15
C GLY A 428 6.08 10.59 -20.12
N LYS A 429 5.94 11.04 -18.87
CA LYS A 429 5.37 10.23 -17.79
C LYS A 429 3.85 10.35 -17.75
N PHE A 430 3.21 9.23 -17.45
CA PHE A 430 1.78 9.21 -17.15
C PHE A 430 1.52 9.87 -15.80
N LYS A 431 0.44 10.68 -15.73
CA LYS A 431 -0.12 11.24 -14.50
C LYS A 431 -1.58 10.86 -14.41
N LEU A 432 -1.97 10.28 -13.28
CA LEU A 432 -3.38 9.92 -13.02
C LEU A 432 -4.27 11.17 -13.00
N ILE A 433 -3.75 12.25 -12.42
CA ILE A 433 -4.47 13.53 -12.31
C ILE A 433 -3.70 14.58 -13.11
N VAL A 434 -4.42 15.26 -13.99
CA VAL A 434 -3.92 16.37 -14.79
C VAL A 434 -4.79 17.62 -14.58
N GLN A 435 -4.17 18.79 -14.60
CA GLN A 435 -4.86 20.09 -14.59
C GLN A 435 -4.88 20.63 -16.02
N GLU A 436 -6.02 21.02 -16.52
CA GLU A 436 -6.23 21.60 -17.86
C GLU A 436 -6.90 22.96 -17.82
#